data_e1b78da1b137f971a91438e2814ab241
#
_entry.id   e1b78da1b137f971a91438e2814ab241
#
_cell.length_a   1.000
_cell.length_b   1.000
_cell.length_c   1.000
_cell.angle_alpha   90.00
_cell.angle_beta   90.00
_cell.angle_gamma   90.00
#
_symmetry.space_group_name_H-M   'P 1'
#
loop_
_entity.id
_entity.type
_entity.pdbx_description
1 polymer ?
#
loop_
_entity_poly.entity_id
_entity_poly.type
_entity_poly.pdbx_seq_one_letter_code
_entity_poly.pdbx_strand_id
1 'polypeptide(L)'
;IYFNHDLDKILVMNKKRLIVAFSGPSNSGKTTAIVKVANILQDNNFKVCIVKHDPKDKAIFDKDGKDSFKFSQTGADVAVVSPNRTTLLKKSTSSIDELINLFQDFDYLLVEGLKTLELPRISIFRNKLDESYFDVTNAIACDETINKNEIPNSIDILDLNNPEELILWINKNAKRV
;
A
#
# COMPACT_ATOMS: atom_id res chain seq x y z
N ILE A 1 23.57 12.30 13.06
CA ILE A 1 22.72 11.79 11.96
C ILE A 1 23.37 10.48 11.54
N TYR A 2 22.90 9.36 12.08
CA TYR A 2 23.34 8.03 11.62
C TYR A 2 22.56 7.70 10.35
N PHE A 3 23.16 7.89 9.18
CA PHE A 3 22.65 7.33 7.92
C PHE A 3 22.74 5.80 8.03
N ASN A 4 21.61 5.16 7.87
CA ASN A 4 21.53 3.70 7.90
C ASN A 4 22.14 3.17 6.58
N HIS A 5 23.42 2.78 6.63
CA HIS A 5 24.24 2.39 5.47
C HIS A 5 23.64 1.26 4.61
N ASP A 6 22.69 0.51 5.17
CA ASP A 6 21.97 -0.56 4.45
C ASP A 6 20.80 0.00 3.61
N LEU A 7 20.15 1.07 4.05
CA LEU A 7 19.14 1.77 3.24
C LEU A 7 19.74 2.37 1.98
N ASP A 8 20.89 3.04 2.09
CA ASP A 8 21.58 3.67 0.96
C ASP A 8 21.96 2.65 -0.12
N LYS A 9 22.41 1.45 0.26
CA LYS A 9 22.74 0.37 -0.68
C LYS A 9 21.52 -0.20 -1.40
N ILE A 10 20.37 -0.24 -0.74
CA ILE A 10 19.11 -0.76 -1.29
C ILE A 10 18.48 0.27 -2.23
N LEU A 11 18.67 1.55 -1.96
CA LEU A 11 18.11 2.65 -2.73
C LEU A 11 18.85 2.93 -4.06
N VAL A 12 20.05 2.38 -4.28
CA VAL A 12 20.87 2.63 -5.49
C VAL A 12 20.47 1.79 -6.72
N MET A 13 19.48 0.90 -6.65
CA MET A 13 19.19 -0.04 -7.75
C MET A 13 18.03 0.40 -8.67
N ASN A 14 18.22 0.16 -9.99
CA ASN A 14 17.28 0.33 -11.12
C ASN A 14 15.81 0.06 -10.79
N LYS A 15 14.88 0.61 -11.63
CA LYS A 15 13.40 0.41 -11.56
C LYS A 15 13.02 -0.91 -10.92
N LYS A 16 12.44 -0.83 -9.72
CA LYS A 16 12.26 -2.03 -8.90
C LYS A 16 11.00 -2.79 -9.24
N ARG A 17 9.92 -2.09 -9.61
CA ARG A 17 8.59 -2.64 -9.87
C ARG A 17 8.17 -3.68 -8.83
N LEU A 18 8.21 -3.27 -7.56
CA LEU A 18 7.90 -4.09 -6.40
C LEU A 18 6.45 -3.88 -5.96
N ILE A 19 5.73 -4.96 -5.69
CA ILE A 19 4.37 -4.93 -5.16
C ILE A 19 4.33 -5.60 -3.80
N VAL A 20 3.72 -4.93 -2.83
CA VAL A 20 3.49 -5.42 -1.47
C VAL A 20 2.09 -5.06 -0.99
N ALA A 21 1.46 -5.94 -0.23
CA ALA A 21 0.16 -5.69 0.36
C ALA A 21 0.27 -5.36 1.85
N PHE A 22 -0.67 -4.53 2.32
CA PHE A 22 -0.86 -4.19 3.73
C PHE A 22 -2.25 -4.59 4.18
N SER A 23 -2.36 -5.20 5.36
CA SER A 23 -3.62 -5.61 5.96
C SER A 23 -3.66 -5.27 7.45
N GLY A 24 -4.75 -5.63 8.11
CA GLY A 24 -4.97 -5.41 9.53
C GLY A 24 -6.35 -4.79 9.82
N PRO A 25 -6.81 -4.80 11.06
CA PRO A 25 -8.11 -4.27 11.44
C PRO A 25 -8.21 -2.75 11.24
N SER A 26 -9.42 -2.22 11.28
CA SER A 26 -9.63 -0.76 11.26
C SER A 26 -8.90 -0.11 12.44
N ASN A 27 -8.35 1.09 12.22
CA ASN A 27 -7.62 1.87 13.22
C ASN A 27 -6.33 1.22 13.78
N SER A 28 -5.79 0.19 13.11
CA SER A 28 -4.51 -0.42 13.49
C SER A 28 -3.26 0.42 13.12
N GLY A 29 -3.43 1.52 12.39
CA GLY A 29 -2.32 2.36 11.93
C GLY A 29 -1.85 2.08 10.50
N LYS A 30 -2.57 1.25 9.71
CA LYS A 30 -2.19 0.92 8.31
C LYS A 30 -1.92 2.15 7.45
N THR A 31 -2.89 3.06 7.39
CA THR A 31 -2.76 4.27 6.56
C THR A 31 -1.54 5.10 6.97
N THR A 32 -1.31 5.24 8.29
CA THR A 32 -0.14 5.96 8.81
C THR A 32 1.17 5.29 8.39
N ALA A 33 1.26 3.96 8.48
CA ALA A 33 2.45 3.21 8.08
C ALA A 33 2.70 3.34 6.56
N ILE A 34 1.67 3.16 5.73
CA ILE A 34 1.76 3.31 4.28
C ILE A 34 2.22 4.72 3.90
N VAL A 35 1.66 5.76 4.54
CA VAL A 35 2.05 7.16 4.28
C VAL A 35 3.50 7.40 4.65
N LYS A 36 3.98 6.91 5.80
CA LYS A 36 5.39 7.06 6.20
C LYS A 36 6.34 6.37 5.22
N VAL A 37 6.04 5.11 4.85
CA VAL A 37 6.80 4.36 3.84
C VAL A 37 6.82 5.10 2.50
N ALA A 38 5.66 5.55 2.02
CA ALA A 38 5.55 6.27 0.75
C ALA A 38 6.37 7.57 0.75
N ASN A 39 6.31 8.36 1.83
CA ASN A 39 7.08 9.60 1.94
C ASN A 39 8.58 9.33 1.87
N ILE A 40 9.10 8.39 2.66
CA ILE A 40 10.53 8.05 2.63
C ILE A 40 10.96 7.60 1.24
N LEU A 41 10.17 6.76 0.57
CA LEU A 41 10.49 6.31 -0.78
C LEU A 41 10.48 7.46 -1.79
N GLN A 42 9.49 8.37 -1.73
CA GLN A 42 9.40 9.53 -2.61
C GLN A 42 10.51 10.55 -2.34
N ASP A 43 10.89 10.78 -1.09
CA ASP A 43 12.03 11.64 -0.71
C ASP A 43 13.35 11.09 -1.27
N ASN A 44 13.42 9.78 -1.54
CA ASN A 44 14.54 9.12 -2.21
C ASN A 44 14.32 8.95 -3.73
N ASN A 45 13.43 9.74 -4.34
CA ASN A 45 13.14 9.80 -5.77
C ASN A 45 12.55 8.52 -6.39
N PHE A 46 11.96 7.61 -5.58
CA PHE A 46 11.21 6.48 -6.10
C PHE A 46 9.78 6.88 -6.47
N LYS A 47 9.28 6.31 -7.55
CA LYS A 47 7.87 6.44 -7.94
C LYS A 47 7.03 5.44 -7.16
N VAL A 48 6.13 5.97 -6.32
CA VAL A 48 5.23 5.17 -5.48
C VAL A 48 3.80 5.30 -5.97
N CYS A 49 3.15 4.17 -6.19
CA CYS A 49 1.73 4.06 -6.43
C CYS A 49 1.05 3.38 -5.25
N ILE A 50 -0.17 3.78 -4.95
CA ILE A 50 -0.95 3.21 -3.84
C ILE A 50 -2.32 2.78 -4.38
N VAL A 51 -2.71 1.55 -4.08
CA VAL A 51 -4.05 1.02 -4.31
C VAL A 51 -4.72 0.82 -2.97
N LYS A 52 -5.92 1.39 -2.81
CA LYS A 52 -6.76 1.18 -1.62
C LYS A 52 -8.02 0.42 -2.01
N HIS A 53 -8.27 -0.68 -1.32
CA HIS A 53 -9.52 -1.41 -1.42
C HIS A 53 -10.60 -0.77 -0.55
N ASP A 54 -11.71 -0.40 -1.15
CA ASP A 54 -12.93 0.07 -0.47
C ASP A 54 -14.08 -0.93 -0.69
N PRO A 55 -14.20 -1.98 0.15
CA PRO A 55 -15.18 -3.05 -0.06
C PRO A 55 -16.63 -2.60 0.13
N LYS A 56 -16.86 -1.39 0.63
CA LYS A 56 -18.19 -0.84 0.90
C LYS A 56 -18.57 0.30 -0.04
N ASP A 57 -17.72 0.60 -1.03
CA ASP A 57 -17.92 1.68 -2.02
C ASP A 57 -18.31 3.02 -1.37
N LYS A 58 -17.57 3.39 -0.32
CA LYS A 58 -17.85 4.63 0.45
C LYS A 58 -17.03 5.83 0.02
N ALA A 59 -16.00 5.61 -0.80
CA ALA A 59 -15.12 6.68 -1.23
C ALA A 59 -15.85 7.63 -2.20
N ILE A 60 -15.84 8.90 -1.90
CA ILE A 60 -16.46 9.96 -2.72
C ILE A 60 -15.32 10.83 -3.26
N PHE A 61 -15.10 10.80 -4.58
CA PHE A 61 -14.05 11.56 -5.27
C PHE A 61 -14.59 12.66 -6.16
N ASP A 62 -15.91 12.70 -6.39
CA ASP A 62 -16.58 13.72 -7.19
C ASP A 62 -17.74 14.34 -6.42
N LYS A 63 -18.08 15.57 -6.73
CA LYS A 63 -19.13 16.33 -6.00
C LYS A 63 -20.31 16.58 -6.92
N ASP A 64 -21.52 16.43 -6.36
CA ASP A 64 -22.75 16.85 -6.99
C ASP A 64 -22.66 18.31 -7.45
N GLY A 65 -23.28 18.59 -8.61
CA GLY A 65 -23.27 19.92 -9.23
C GLY A 65 -22.06 20.24 -10.11
N LYS A 66 -21.01 19.39 -10.13
CA LYS A 66 -19.87 19.53 -11.06
C LYS A 66 -20.16 18.85 -12.40
N ASP A 67 -19.53 19.33 -13.49
CA ASP A 67 -19.73 18.73 -14.80
C ASP A 67 -19.19 17.33 -14.88
N SER A 68 -18.05 17.03 -14.24
CA SER A 68 -17.51 15.68 -14.10
C SER A 68 -18.54 14.73 -13.46
N PHE A 69 -19.23 15.16 -12.41
CA PHE A 69 -20.29 14.39 -11.79
C PHE A 69 -21.44 14.10 -12.77
N LYS A 70 -21.93 15.14 -13.50
CA LYS A 70 -22.99 14.97 -14.51
C LYS A 70 -22.58 13.99 -15.60
N PHE A 71 -21.32 14.08 -16.10
CA PHE A 71 -20.80 13.11 -17.07
C PHE A 71 -20.78 11.69 -16.52
N SER A 72 -20.30 11.53 -15.28
CA SER A 72 -20.25 10.21 -14.65
C SER A 72 -21.63 9.59 -14.38
N GLN A 73 -22.69 10.41 -14.22
CA GLN A 73 -24.07 9.93 -14.07
C GLN A 73 -24.62 9.30 -15.35
N THR A 74 -24.04 9.56 -16.52
CA THR A 74 -24.43 8.92 -17.78
C THR A 74 -24.03 7.43 -17.85
N GLY A 75 -23.18 6.97 -16.92
CA GLY A 75 -22.57 5.65 -16.95
C GLY A 75 -21.23 5.59 -17.70
N ALA A 76 -20.80 6.71 -18.29
CA ALA A 76 -19.50 6.79 -18.97
C ALA A 76 -18.33 6.80 -17.97
N ASP A 77 -17.20 6.25 -18.39
CA ASP A 77 -15.91 6.52 -17.77
C ASP A 77 -15.49 7.96 -18.04
N VAL A 78 -15.00 8.67 -17.03
CA VAL A 78 -14.67 10.09 -17.15
C VAL A 78 -13.22 10.33 -16.76
N ALA A 79 -12.46 10.99 -17.62
CA ALA A 79 -11.14 11.50 -17.29
C ALA A 79 -11.18 13.03 -17.19
N VAL A 80 -10.77 13.58 -16.05
CA VAL A 80 -10.58 15.01 -15.86
C VAL A 80 -9.08 15.29 -15.90
N VAL A 81 -8.66 16.03 -16.93
CA VAL A 81 -7.25 16.38 -17.17
C VAL A 81 -7.02 17.83 -16.80
N SER A 82 -6.02 18.08 -15.96
CA SER A 82 -5.57 19.43 -15.58
C SER A 82 -4.04 19.53 -15.75
N PRO A 83 -3.46 20.74 -15.70
CA PRO A 83 -2.00 20.91 -15.89
C PRO A 83 -1.13 20.05 -14.98
N ASN A 84 -1.61 19.73 -13.78
CA ASN A 84 -0.80 19.07 -12.74
C ASN A 84 -1.32 17.67 -12.35
N ARG A 85 -2.46 17.23 -12.88
CA ARG A 85 -3.04 15.92 -12.51
C ARG A 85 -4.07 15.43 -13.52
N THR A 86 -4.22 14.11 -13.56
CA THR A 86 -5.37 13.45 -14.20
C THR A 86 -6.16 12.69 -13.15
N THR A 87 -7.48 12.82 -13.17
CA THR A 87 -8.40 12.03 -12.34
C THR A 87 -9.24 11.15 -13.26
N LEU A 88 -9.20 9.85 -13.07
CA LEU A 88 -10.00 8.88 -13.81
C LEU A 88 -11.11 8.32 -12.90
N LEU A 89 -12.35 8.48 -13.35
CA LEU A 89 -13.55 7.91 -12.76
C LEU A 89 -14.01 6.75 -13.63
N LYS A 90 -13.58 5.53 -13.31
CA LYS A 90 -13.96 4.32 -14.03
C LYS A 90 -15.21 3.70 -13.39
N LYS A 91 -16.18 3.31 -14.19
CA LYS A 91 -17.46 2.73 -13.72
C LYS A 91 -17.41 1.21 -13.50
N SER A 92 -16.30 0.58 -13.81
CA SER A 92 -16.05 -0.83 -13.54
C SER A 92 -14.91 -1.01 -12.56
N THR A 93 -14.91 -2.12 -11.82
CA THR A 93 -13.76 -2.51 -11.01
C THR A 93 -12.57 -2.85 -11.88
N SER A 94 -11.36 -2.69 -11.33
CA SER A 94 -10.12 -3.06 -12.01
C SER A 94 -9.43 -4.21 -11.28
N SER A 95 -8.86 -5.15 -12.04
CA SER A 95 -7.94 -6.15 -11.52
C SER A 95 -6.60 -5.49 -11.12
N ILE A 96 -5.79 -6.21 -10.35
CA ILE A 96 -4.45 -5.71 -10.01
C ILE A 96 -3.57 -5.56 -11.25
N ASP A 97 -3.70 -6.44 -12.24
CA ASP A 97 -2.93 -6.38 -13.49
C ASP A 97 -3.33 -5.18 -14.34
N GLU A 98 -4.62 -4.83 -14.39
CA GLU A 98 -5.09 -3.60 -15.05
C GLU A 98 -4.52 -2.35 -14.36
N LEU A 99 -4.45 -2.34 -13.01
CA LEU A 99 -3.88 -1.23 -12.26
C LEU A 99 -2.35 -1.12 -12.46
N ILE A 100 -1.64 -2.24 -12.52
CA ILE A 100 -0.20 -2.29 -12.86
C ILE A 100 0.03 -1.68 -14.24
N ASN A 101 -0.81 -2.02 -15.22
CA ASN A 101 -0.72 -1.49 -16.57
C ASN A 101 -1.10 0.00 -16.64
N LEU A 102 -2.09 0.43 -15.85
CA LEU A 102 -2.50 1.83 -15.77
C LEU A 102 -1.39 2.73 -15.21
N PHE A 103 -0.73 2.30 -14.14
CA PHE A 103 0.35 3.06 -13.51
C PHE A 103 1.66 3.02 -14.31
N GLN A 104 1.88 1.98 -15.11
CA GLN A 104 3.04 1.73 -16.01
C GLN A 104 4.41 1.93 -15.36
N ASP A 105 4.74 3.14 -14.96
CA ASP A 105 6.07 3.55 -14.49
C ASP A 105 6.04 3.80 -12.98
N PHE A 106 6.30 2.76 -12.19
CA PHE A 106 6.46 2.84 -10.75
C PHE A 106 7.64 1.97 -10.27
N ASP A 107 8.19 2.32 -9.12
CA ASP A 107 9.16 1.50 -8.39
C ASP A 107 8.48 0.65 -7.32
N TYR A 108 7.48 1.21 -6.63
CA TYR A 108 6.73 0.55 -5.58
C TYR A 108 5.22 0.71 -5.77
N LEU A 109 4.50 -0.39 -5.69
CA LEU A 109 3.04 -0.42 -5.62
C LEU A 109 2.63 -0.96 -4.24
N LEU A 110 2.08 -0.08 -3.41
CA LEU A 110 1.60 -0.39 -2.07
C LEU A 110 0.09 -0.64 -2.13
N VAL A 111 -0.34 -1.84 -1.75
CA VAL A 111 -1.75 -2.25 -1.84
C VAL A 111 -2.36 -2.34 -0.45
N GLU A 112 -3.31 -1.47 -0.09
CA GLU A 112 -4.08 -1.57 1.15
C GLU A 112 -5.30 -2.47 0.96
N GLY A 113 -5.36 -3.57 1.70
CA GLY A 113 -6.48 -4.53 1.65
C GLY A 113 -6.28 -5.65 0.63
N LEU A 114 -7.34 -5.97 -0.13
CA LEU A 114 -7.36 -7.04 -1.15
C LEU A 114 -6.75 -8.35 -0.65
N LYS A 115 -7.28 -8.91 0.47
CA LYS A 115 -6.75 -10.11 1.14
C LYS A 115 -6.72 -11.34 0.23
N THR A 116 -7.54 -11.37 -0.81
CA THR A 116 -7.61 -12.47 -1.78
C THR A 116 -6.46 -12.51 -2.77
N LEU A 117 -5.65 -11.44 -2.85
CA LEU A 117 -4.49 -11.41 -3.74
C LEU A 117 -3.30 -12.10 -3.07
N GLU A 118 -2.67 -13.00 -3.81
CA GLU A 118 -1.43 -13.69 -3.43
C GLU A 118 -0.22 -12.75 -3.60
N LEU A 119 -0.12 -11.80 -2.68
CA LEU A 119 0.97 -10.84 -2.61
C LEU A 119 1.70 -10.97 -1.27
N PRO A 120 3.03 -10.79 -1.22
CA PRO A 120 3.74 -10.61 0.04
C PRO A 120 3.06 -9.52 0.85
N ARG A 121 2.76 -9.82 2.14
CA ARG A 121 1.85 -9.02 2.93
C ARG A 121 2.39 -8.71 4.31
N ILE A 122 2.34 -7.42 4.66
CA ILE A 122 2.58 -6.92 6.01
C ILE A 122 1.22 -6.67 6.67
N SER A 123 0.91 -7.37 7.75
CA SER A 123 -0.28 -7.10 8.57
C SER A 123 0.08 -6.23 9.76
N ILE A 124 -0.75 -5.21 10.04
CA ILE A 124 -0.47 -4.19 11.04
C ILE A 124 -1.43 -4.35 12.21
N PHE A 125 -0.86 -4.49 13.43
CA PHE A 125 -1.61 -4.66 14.65
C PHE A 125 -1.15 -3.70 15.75
N ARG A 126 -2.15 -3.23 16.52
CA ARG A 126 -2.02 -2.50 17.78
C ARG A 126 -3.07 -3.00 18.76
N ASN A 127 -2.74 -3.01 20.03
CA ASN A 127 -3.58 -3.40 21.17
C ASN A 127 -4.00 -4.88 21.16
N LYS A 128 -4.26 -5.49 20.03
CA LYS A 128 -4.72 -6.87 19.94
C LYS A 128 -4.32 -7.49 18.59
N LEU A 129 -3.87 -8.75 18.62
CA LEU A 129 -3.73 -9.60 17.45
C LEU A 129 -5.10 -10.11 16.99
N ASP A 130 -5.21 -10.36 15.68
CA ASP A 130 -6.35 -11.04 15.06
C ASP A 130 -5.79 -12.17 14.19
N GLU A 131 -5.90 -13.39 14.71
CA GLU A 131 -5.36 -14.59 14.10
C GLU A 131 -5.95 -14.89 12.72
N SER A 132 -7.15 -14.34 12.40
CA SER A 132 -7.78 -14.49 11.09
C SER A 132 -6.98 -13.89 9.93
N TYR A 133 -5.92 -13.14 10.24
CA TYR A 133 -4.99 -12.60 9.25
C TYR A 133 -3.76 -13.48 9.01
N PHE A 134 -3.47 -14.44 9.89
CA PHE A 134 -2.18 -15.16 9.85
C PHE A 134 -1.98 -15.94 8.55
N ASP A 135 -3.02 -16.59 8.02
CA ASP A 135 -2.94 -17.40 6.80
C ASP A 135 -2.52 -16.60 5.55
N VAL A 136 -2.73 -15.29 5.55
CA VAL A 136 -2.40 -14.41 4.42
C VAL A 136 -1.23 -13.48 4.70
N THR A 137 -0.57 -13.61 5.87
CA THR A 137 0.44 -12.69 6.38
C THR A 137 1.84 -13.28 6.30
N ASN A 138 2.78 -12.54 5.74
CA ASN A 138 4.20 -12.90 5.71
C ASN A 138 5.01 -12.16 6.79
N ALA A 139 4.58 -10.92 7.14
CA ALA A 139 5.16 -10.17 8.24
C ALA A 139 4.08 -9.43 9.04
N ILE A 140 4.31 -9.28 10.34
CA ILE A 140 3.49 -8.46 11.22
C ILE A 140 4.31 -7.26 11.67
N ALA A 141 3.78 -6.05 11.34
CA ALA A 141 4.28 -4.82 11.92
C ALA A 141 3.42 -4.45 13.14
N CYS A 142 4.06 -4.40 14.30
CA CYS A 142 3.38 -4.12 15.58
C CYS A 142 4.22 -3.21 16.47
N ASP A 143 3.58 -2.62 17.47
CA ASP A 143 4.24 -1.88 18.54
C ASP A 143 4.33 -2.70 19.85
N GLU A 144 4.75 -2.05 20.92
CA GLU A 144 4.92 -2.67 22.24
C GLU A 144 3.62 -3.17 22.90
N THR A 145 2.46 -2.79 22.35
CA THR A 145 1.16 -3.25 22.88
C THR A 145 0.83 -4.69 22.49
N ILE A 146 1.58 -5.27 21.55
CA ILE A 146 1.39 -6.64 21.07
C ILE A 146 2.38 -7.60 21.75
N ASN A 147 1.83 -8.68 22.29
CA ASN A 147 2.66 -9.79 22.78
C ASN A 147 3.24 -10.59 21.61
N LYS A 148 4.51 -10.38 21.31
CA LYS A 148 5.21 -11.01 20.18
C LYS A 148 5.30 -12.53 20.27
N ASN A 149 5.16 -13.10 21.48
CA ASN A 149 5.18 -14.56 21.69
C ASN A 149 3.91 -15.25 21.14
N GLU A 150 2.86 -14.51 20.85
CA GLU A 150 1.62 -15.02 20.25
C GLU A 150 1.68 -15.06 18.71
N ILE A 151 2.76 -14.54 18.11
CA ILE A 151 2.96 -14.52 16.67
C ILE A 151 3.64 -15.83 16.23
N PRO A 152 3.10 -16.55 15.24
CA PRO A 152 3.73 -17.77 14.72
C PRO A 152 5.16 -17.52 14.23
N ASN A 153 6.08 -18.46 14.50
CA ASN A 153 7.49 -18.36 14.09
C ASN A 153 7.71 -18.26 12.57
N SER A 154 6.69 -18.61 11.76
CA SER A 154 6.73 -18.51 10.30
C SER A 154 6.47 -17.09 9.78
N ILE A 155 6.09 -16.15 10.65
CA ILE A 155 5.76 -14.77 10.31
C ILE A 155 6.85 -13.85 10.83
N ASP A 156 7.42 -13.04 9.96
CA ASP A 156 8.42 -12.03 10.34
C ASP A 156 7.79 -10.96 11.24
N ILE A 157 8.54 -10.48 12.23
CA ILE A 157 8.08 -9.43 13.14
C ILE A 157 8.85 -8.15 12.84
N LEU A 158 8.12 -7.05 12.61
CA LEU A 158 8.66 -5.73 12.28
C LEU A 158 8.18 -4.70 13.31
N ASP A 159 9.01 -3.69 13.55
CA ASP A 159 8.60 -2.54 14.37
C ASP A 159 7.71 -1.57 13.55
N LEU A 160 6.45 -1.43 13.96
CA LEU A 160 5.50 -0.51 13.33
C LEU A 160 5.94 0.97 13.40
N ASN A 161 6.77 1.31 14.37
CA ASN A 161 7.29 2.67 14.55
C ASN A 161 8.56 2.94 13.74
N ASN A 162 9.13 1.92 13.09
CA ASN A 162 10.32 1.99 12.25
C ASN A 162 9.97 1.76 10.76
N PRO A 163 9.58 2.79 10.00
CA PRO A 163 9.20 2.64 8.60
C PRO A 163 10.37 2.17 7.71
N GLU A 164 11.62 2.44 8.09
CA GLU A 164 12.81 1.95 7.39
C GLU A 164 12.90 0.43 7.44
N GLU A 165 12.57 -0.18 8.57
CA GLU A 165 12.51 -1.65 8.70
C GLU A 165 11.46 -2.27 7.78
N LEU A 166 10.28 -1.62 7.65
CA LEU A 166 9.27 -2.03 6.68
C LEU A 166 9.81 -1.96 5.25
N ILE A 167 10.52 -0.88 4.90
CA ILE A 167 11.11 -0.70 3.56
C ILE A 167 12.18 -1.77 3.28
N LEU A 168 13.03 -2.09 4.27
CA LEU A 168 14.02 -3.16 4.15
C LEU A 168 13.35 -4.50 3.87
N TRP A 169 12.30 -4.83 4.63
CA TRP A 169 11.53 -6.05 4.42
C TRP A 169 10.87 -6.08 3.03
N ILE A 170 10.24 -4.97 2.59
CA ILE A 170 9.63 -4.83 1.27
C ILE A 170 10.65 -5.10 0.16
N ASN A 171 11.83 -4.51 0.23
CA ASN A 171 12.88 -4.71 -0.78
C ASN A 171 13.34 -6.16 -0.90
N LYS A 172 13.31 -6.90 0.21
CA LYS A 172 13.71 -8.31 0.26
C LYS A 172 12.62 -9.26 -0.22
N ASN A 173 11.36 -8.97 0.11
CA ASN A 173 10.27 -9.95 0.05
C ASN A 173 9.16 -9.59 -0.95
N ALA A 174 9.04 -8.33 -1.38
CA ALA A 174 7.98 -7.91 -2.29
C ALA A 174 8.04 -8.63 -3.65
N LYS A 175 6.87 -8.83 -4.27
CA LYS A 175 6.77 -9.44 -5.59
C LYS A 175 7.29 -8.46 -6.65
N ARG A 176 8.17 -8.91 -7.53
CA ARG A 176 8.61 -8.16 -8.69
C ARG A 176 7.69 -8.44 -9.88
N VAL A 177 7.31 -7.41 -10.66
CA VAL A 177 6.46 -7.48 -11.85
C VAL A 177 7.07 -6.77 -13.04
#